data_d633337ee8a55278135c25c5734d3bbe
#
_entry.id   d633337ee8a55278135c25c5734d3bbe
#
_cell.length_a   1.000
_cell.length_b   1.000
_cell.length_c   1.000
_cell.angle_alpha   90.00
_cell.angle_beta   90.00
_cell.angle_gamma   90.00
#
_symmetry.space_group_name_H-M   'P 1'
#
loop_
_entity.id
_entity.type
_entity.pdbx_description
1 polymer ?
#
loop_
_entity_poly.entity_id
_entity_poly.type
_entity_poly.pdbx_seq_one_letter_code
_entity_poly.pdbx_strand_id
1 'polypeptide(L)'
;MIYPYKDKEPKIAESAFIADFTTITGDVEIGEDSSIWFNSVIRGDVAPTIIGRKVNIQDNSVLHQSPNNPLILEDEVTVGHQVILHSCIIRKKALIGMGSIVLDQAEIGEGAFIGAGSLVPQGKKIPPNTLAFGRPAKVIRELTPEDIKDMERISREYAEKGQYYKSLQKKRK
;
A
#
# COMPACT_ATOMS: atom_id res chain seq x y z
N MET A 1 6.66 -13.73 -7.80
CA MET A 1 7.76 -13.68 -8.80
C MET A 1 8.48 -12.36 -8.67
N ILE A 2 9.83 -12.35 -8.58
CA ILE A 2 10.63 -11.13 -8.43
C ILE A 2 11.56 -11.04 -9.65
N TYR A 3 11.51 -9.91 -10.36
CA TYR A 3 12.29 -9.71 -11.58
C TYR A 3 13.03 -8.37 -11.56
N PRO A 4 14.28 -8.32 -12.03
CA PRO A 4 14.91 -7.06 -12.38
C PRO A 4 14.25 -6.45 -13.62
N TYR A 5 14.36 -5.14 -13.75
CA TYR A 5 14.07 -4.41 -14.98
C TYR A 5 15.25 -3.51 -15.31
N LYS A 6 15.93 -3.77 -16.44
CA LYS A 6 17.21 -3.16 -16.81
C LYS A 6 18.24 -3.33 -15.67
N ASP A 7 18.79 -2.23 -15.17
CA ASP A 7 19.79 -2.16 -14.08
C ASP A 7 19.15 -2.07 -12.66
N LYS A 8 17.83 -2.15 -12.56
CA LYS A 8 17.07 -2.02 -11.31
C LYS A 8 16.56 -3.37 -10.83
N GLU A 9 16.82 -3.68 -9.59
CA GLU A 9 16.38 -4.90 -8.93
C GLU A 9 15.63 -4.57 -7.64
N PRO A 10 14.50 -5.23 -7.36
CA PRO A 10 13.74 -5.00 -6.13
C PRO A 10 14.57 -5.25 -4.87
N LYS A 11 14.57 -4.29 -3.95
CA LYS A 11 15.19 -4.37 -2.64
C LYS A 11 14.12 -4.65 -1.60
N ILE A 12 14.13 -5.84 -1.03
CA ILE A 12 13.10 -6.32 -0.12
C ILE A 12 13.75 -6.65 1.22
N ALA A 13 13.29 -6.03 2.30
CA ALA A 13 13.77 -6.31 3.65
C ALA A 13 13.59 -7.79 4.00
N GLU A 14 14.56 -8.36 4.69
CA GLU A 14 14.52 -9.78 5.06
C GLU A 14 13.32 -10.12 5.93
N SER A 15 12.83 -9.22 6.75
CA SER A 15 11.63 -9.41 7.59
C SER A 15 10.32 -9.28 6.83
N ALA A 16 10.28 -8.72 5.62
CA ALA A 16 9.07 -8.57 4.84
C ALA A 16 8.48 -9.92 4.38
N PHE A 17 7.17 -10.07 4.41
CA PHE A 17 6.44 -11.22 3.87
C PHE A 17 5.98 -10.94 2.44
N ILE A 18 6.35 -11.81 1.51
CA ILE A 18 5.88 -11.77 0.12
C ILE A 18 5.11 -13.07 -0.15
N ALA A 19 3.81 -12.94 -0.36
CA ALA A 19 2.92 -14.09 -0.62
C ALA A 19 3.18 -14.73 -1.99
N ASP A 20 2.72 -15.95 -2.16
CA ASP A 20 2.76 -16.66 -3.43
C ASP A 20 1.97 -15.90 -4.50
N PHE A 21 2.39 -16.03 -5.75
CA PHE A 21 1.82 -15.37 -6.94
C PHE A 21 1.93 -13.83 -6.96
N THR A 22 2.56 -13.22 -5.97
CA THR A 22 2.92 -11.79 -6.02
C THR A 22 3.97 -11.57 -7.10
N THR A 23 3.82 -10.50 -7.88
CA THR A 23 4.81 -10.07 -8.87
C THR A 23 5.41 -8.72 -8.47
N ILE A 24 6.74 -8.65 -8.33
CA ILE A 24 7.48 -7.42 -8.01
C ILE A 24 8.58 -7.27 -9.05
N THR A 25 8.66 -6.10 -9.69
CA THR A 25 9.68 -5.88 -10.74
C THR A 25 10.22 -4.46 -10.75
N GLY A 26 11.49 -4.32 -11.08
CA GLY A 26 12.16 -3.02 -11.29
C GLY A 26 12.59 -2.30 -10.01
N ASP A 27 12.51 -0.98 -10.03
CA ASP A 27 12.94 -0.10 -8.93
C ASP A 27 11.89 -0.05 -7.81
N VAL A 28 11.92 -1.08 -6.96
CA VAL A 28 10.99 -1.25 -5.84
C VAL A 28 11.78 -1.44 -4.55
N GLU A 29 11.46 -0.66 -3.53
CA GLU A 29 11.98 -0.84 -2.17
C GLU A 29 10.85 -1.20 -1.22
N ILE A 30 11.02 -2.27 -0.41
CA ILE A 30 10.03 -2.74 0.58
C ILE A 30 10.71 -2.83 1.95
N GLY A 31 10.19 -2.03 2.89
CA GLY A 31 10.71 -1.91 4.24
C GLY A 31 10.37 -3.09 5.15
N GLU A 32 10.99 -3.06 6.34
CA GLU A 32 10.91 -4.11 7.35
C GLU A 32 9.46 -4.38 7.80
N ASP A 33 9.17 -5.64 8.09
CA ASP A 33 7.88 -6.14 8.62
C ASP A 33 6.66 -5.83 7.74
N SER A 34 6.90 -5.40 6.50
CA SER A 34 5.82 -5.20 5.53
C SER A 34 5.33 -6.52 4.97
N SER A 35 4.09 -6.57 4.49
CA SER A 35 3.45 -7.77 3.94
C SER A 35 2.75 -7.47 2.62
N ILE A 36 3.14 -8.20 1.58
CA ILE A 36 2.53 -8.12 0.24
C ILE A 36 1.78 -9.42 0.01
N TRP A 37 0.48 -9.30 -0.15
CA TRP A 37 -0.43 -10.43 -0.16
C TRP A 37 -0.67 -11.00 -1.57
N PHE A 38 -1.41 -12.10 -1.64
CA PHE A 38 -1.51 -12.97 -2.83
C PHE A 38 -1.96 -12.21 -4.08
N ASN A 39 -1.36 -12.55 -5.22
CA ASN A 39 -1.67 -12.01 -6.55
C ASN A 39 -1.48 -10.48 -6.72
N SER A 40 -0.88 -9.79 -5.75
CA SER A 40 -0.58 -8.38 -5.91
C SER A 40 0.55 -8.14 -6.91
N VAL A 41 0.49 -7.02 -7.63
CA VAL A 41 1.50 -6.63 -8.62
C VAL A 41 2.10 -5.28 -8.24
N ILE A 42 3.43 -5.21 -8.09
CA ILE A 42 4.19 -4.00 -7.87
C ILE A 42 5.21 -3.85 -8.98
N ARG A 43 4.99 -2.88 -9.86
CA ARG A 43 5.82 -2.73 -11.06
C ARG A 43 6.51 -1.37 -11.09
N GLY A 44 7.81 -1.33 -10.71
CA GLY A 44 8.68 -0.16 -10.68
C GLY A 44 9.56 -0.02 -11.94
N ASP A 45 8.96 -0.13 -13.12
CA ASP A 45 9.68 -0.13 -14.40
C ASP A 45 9.69 1.26 -15.10
N VAL A 46 8.97 2.23 -14.56
CA VAL A 46 8.86 3.59 -15.11
C VAL A 46 9.41 4.63 -14.14
N ALA A 47 9.12 4.49 -12.85
CA ALA A 47 9.61 5.32 -11.76
C ALA A 47 9.72 4.47 -10.47
N PRO A 48 10.42 4.94 -9.42
CA PRO A 48 10.54 4.18 -8.18
C PRO A 48 9.20 3.95 -7.46
N THR A 49 9.07 2.79 -6.82
CA THR A 49 8.08 2.52 -5.78
C THR A 49 8.80 2.35 -4.43
N ILE A 50 8.44 3.17 -3.47
CA ILE A 50 9.02 3.13 -2.11
C ILE A 50 7.93 2.74 -1.13
N ILE A 51 8.10 1.61 -0.46
CA ILE A 51 7.19 1.08 0.54
C ILE A 51 7.90 1.05 1.88
N GLY A 52 7.39 1.79 2.84
CA GLY A 52 7.92 1.93 4.18
C GLY A 52 7.83 0.63 5.00
N ARG A 53 7.96 0.77 6.31
CA ARG A 53 7.96 -0.34 7.27
C ARG A 53 6.53 -0.65 7.72
N LYS A 54 6.26 -1.93 8.04
CA LYS A 54 4.95 -2.40 8.52
C LYS A 54 3.76 -2.02 7.63
N VAL A 55 4.02 -1.86 6.34
CA VAL A 55 2.98 -1.64 5.33
C VAL A 55 2.34 -2.97 4.99
N ASN A 56 1.01 -3.03 4.88
CA ASN A 56 0.34 -4.19 4.32
C ASN A 56 -0.36 -3.84 3.00
N ILE A 57 -0.09 -4.61 1.96
CA ILE A 57 -0.74 -4.49 0.64
C ILE A 57 -1.49 -5.77 0.40
N GLN A 58 -2.82 -5.68 0.51
CA GLN A 58 -3.69 -6.84 0.48
C GLN A 58 -3.93 -7.36 -0.93
N ASP A 59 -4.53 -8.54 -1.00
CA ASP A 59 -4.63 -9.37 -2.20
C ASP A 59 -5.15 -8.65 -3.44
N ASN A 60 -4.62 -9.00 -4.60
CA ASN A 60 -5.02 -8.52 -5.94
C ASN A 60 -4.83 -7.00 -6.14
N SER A 61 -4.01 -6.33 -5.35
CA SER A 61 -3.73 -4.90 -5.51
C SER A 61 -2.67 -4.66 -6.60
N VAL A 62 -2.76 -3.50 -7.27
CA VAL A 62 -1.84 -3.11 -8.35
C VAL A 62 -1.21 -1.76 -8.05
N LEU A 63 0.11 -1.72 -8.04
CA LEU A 63 0.93 -0.54 -7.79
C LEU A 63 1.79 -0.26 -9.02
N HIS A 64 1.66 0.94 -9.60
CA HIS A 64 2.41 1.37 -10.78
C HIS A 64 2.65 2.88 -10.80
N GLN A 65 3.42 3.36 -11.78
CA GLN A 65 3.82 4.77 -11.84
C GLN A 65 3.78 5.32 -13.27
N SER A 66 3.61 6.64 -13.35
CA SER A 66 3.91 7.45 -14.53
C SER A 66 5.38 7.87 -14.54
N PRO A 67 5.94 8.25 -15.71
CA PRO A 67 7.32 8.73 -15.81
C PRO A 67 7.63 9.89 -14.85
N ASN A 68 8.78 9.82 -14.17
CA ASN A 68 9.27 10.84 -13.23
C ASN A 68 8.34 11.16 -12.05
N ASN A 69 7.42 10.26 -11.73
CA ASN A 69 6.44 10.46 -10.68
C ASN A 69 6.38 9.18 -9.79
N PRO A 70 7.17 9.11 -8.72
CA PRO A 70 7.26 7.92 -7.88
C PRO A 70 5.96 7.62 -7.15
N LEU A 71 5.82 6.36 -6.74
CA LEU A 71 4.79 5.92 -5.81
C LEU A 71 5.40 5.74 -4.42
N ILE A 72 4.86 6.41 -3.42
CA ILE A 72 5.38 6.39 -2.05
C ILE A 72 4.30 5.97 -1.07
N LEU A 73 4.56 4.91 -0.33
CA LEU A 73 3.79 4.49 0.84
C LEU A 73 4.68 4.63 2.06
N GLU A 74 4.32 5.52 2.97
CA GLU A 74 5.05 5.70 4.22
C GLU A 74 4.76 4.55 5.21
N ASP A 75 5.37 4.59 6.40
CA ASP A 75 5.27 3.52 7.39
C ASP A 75 3.82 3.27 7.86
N GLU A 76 3.54 2.01 8.19
CA GLU A 76 2.27 1.57 8.78
C GLU A 76 1.02 1.79 7.90
N VAL A 77 1.19 2.05 6.60
CA VAL A 77 0.07 2.19 5.66
C VAL A 77 -0.64 0.85 5.46
N THR A 78 -1.95 0.89 5.43
CA THR A 78 -2.81 -0.25 5.09
C THR A 78 -3.46 -0.04 3.72
N VAL A 79 -3.22 -0.96 2.80
CA VAL A 79 -3.83 -0.99 1.47
C VAL A 79 -4.76 -2.20 1.39
N GLY A 80 -6.06 -1.96 1.31
CA GLY A 80 -7.09 -2.99 1.23
C GLY A 80 -7.01 -3.83 -0.06
N HIS A 81 -7.80 -4.90 -0.11
CA HIS A 81 -7.86 -5.79 -1.28
C HIS A 81 -8.26 -5.05 -2.56
N GLN A 82 -7.71 -5.44 -3.72
CA GLN A 82 -8.06 -4.92 -5.05
C GLN A 82 -7.90 -3.40 -5.20
N VAL A 83 -6.97 -2.79 -4.49
CA VAL A 83 -6.68 -1.36 -4.61
C VAL A 83 -5.73 -1.12 -5.78
N ILE A 84 -5.96 -0.01 -6.49
CA ILE A 84 -5.03 0.50 -7.51
C ILE A 84 -4.40 1.79 -6.99
N LEU A 85 -3.06 1.80 -6.88
CA LEU A 85 -2.28 2.99 -6.56
C LEU A 85 -1.41 3.34 -7.77
N HIS A 86 -1.53 4.58 -8.24
CA HIS A 86 -0.76 5.03 -9.37
C HIS A 86 -0.11 6.39 -9.09
N SER A 87 1.24 6.43 -9.01
CA SER A 87 2.04 7.65 -8.80
C SER A 87 1.51 8.60 -7.72
N CYS A 88 1.18 8.08 -6.55
CA CYS A 88 0.60 8.86 -5.45
C CYS A 88 1.45 8.76 -4.18
N ILE A 89 1.14 9.58 -3.20
CA ILE A 89 1.78 9.57 -1.88
C ILE A 89 0.74 9.18 -0.84
N ILE A 90 1.00 8.09 -0.13
CA ILE A 90 0.18 7.64 0.99
C ILE A 90 1.00 7.85 2.26
N ARG A 91 0.57 8.81 3.07
CA ARG A 91 1.26 9.19 4.29
C ARG A 91 1.06 8.15 5.38
N LYS A 92 1.92 8.22 6.38
CA LYS A 92 2.00 7.30 7.50
C LYS A 92 0.64 6.96 8.11
N LYS A 93 0.43 5.69 8.43
CA LYS A 93 -0.79 5.16 9.08
C LYS A 93 -2.10 5.35 8.32
N ALA A 94 -2.06 5.86 7.08
CA ALA A 94 -3.29 5.96 6.29
C ALA A 94 -3.83 4.59 5.91
N LEU A 95 -5.15 4.49 5.78
CA LEU A 95 -5.85 3.29 5.32
C LEU A 95 -6.58 3.57 4.00
N ILE A 96 -6.28 2.75 3.00
CA ILE A 96 -6.97 2.77 1.71
C ILE A 96 -7.94 1.59 1.67
N GLY A 97 -9.23 1.88 1.71
CA GLY A 97 -10.30 0.87 1.68
C GLY A 97 -10.29 0.04 0.40
N MET A 98 -10.72 -1.22 0.51
CA MET A 98 -10.72 -2.19 -0.60
C MET A 98 -11.41 -1.67 -1.86
N GLY A 99 -10.88 -2.03 -3.03
CA GLY A 99 -11.42 -1.65 -4.34
C GLY A 99 -11.29 -0.16 -4.68
N SER A 100 -10.51 0.61 -3.92
CA SER A 100 -10.28 2.03 -4.20
C SER A 100 -9.22 2.22 -5.28
N ILE A 101 -9.29 3.39 -5.95
CA ILE A 101 -8.32 3.83 -6.96
C ILE A 101 -7.78 5.19 -6.52
N VAL A 102 -6.46 5.31 -6.43
CA VAL A 102 -5.76 6.57 -6.11
C VAL A 102 -4.84 6.92 -7.27
N LEU A 103 -5.09 8.06 -7.90
CA LEU A 103 -4.42 8.48 -9.13
C LEU A 103 -3.22 9.39 -8.89
N ASP A 104 -2.49 9.68 -9.97
CA ASP A 104 -1.24 10.42 -10.03
C ASP A 104 -1.26 11.69 -9.19
N GLN A 105 -0.16 11.93 -8.46
CA GLN A 105 0.04 13.14 -7.66
C GLN A 105 -1.02 13.35 -6.56
N ALA A 106 -1.92 12.40 -6.34
CA ALA A 106 -2.79 12.45 -5.19
C ALA A 106 -1.98 12.23 -3.90
N GLU A 107 -2.36 12.89 -2.84
CA GLU A 107 -1.73 12.77 -1.53
C GLU A 107 -2.79 12.43 -0.48
N ILE A 108 -2.61 11.31 0.18
CA ILE A 108 -3.45 10.89 1.29
C ILE A 108 -2.73 11.22 2.58
N GLY A 109 -3.31 12.12 3.39
CA GLY A 109 -2.71 12.61 4.62
C GLY A 109 -2.51 11.54 5.68
N GLU A 110 -1.61 11.84 6.64
CA GLU A 110 -1.30 10.92 7.74
C GLU A 110 -2.56 10.51 8.49
N GLY A 111 -2.70 9.20 8.75
CA GLY A 111 -3.86 8.65 9.45
C GLY A 111 -5.20 8.85 8.74
N ALA A 112 -5.24 9.30 7.48
CA ALA A 112 -6.50 9.44 6.75
C ALA A 112 -7.07 8.07 6.36
N PHE A 113 -8.39 7.99 6.27
CA PHE A 113 -9.11 6.80 5.85
C PHE A 113 -9.86 7.05 4.53
N ILE A 114 -9.49 6.32 3.50
CA ILE A 114 -10.24 6.28 2.23
C ILE A 114 -11.22 5.12 2.29
N GLY A 115 -12.52 5.44 2.28
CA GLY A 115 -13.59 4.43 2.29
C GLY A 115 -13.56 3.52 1.05
N ALA A 116 -13.99 2.28 1.21
CA ALA A 116 -13.94 1.26 0.15
C ALA A 116 -14.63 1.70 -1.16
N GLY A 117 -14.06 1.29 -2.30
CA GLY A 117 -14.58 1.60 -3.64
C GLY A 117 -14.44 3.06 -4.08
N SER A 118 -13.67 3.87 -3.36
CA SER A 118 -13.49 5.28 -3.69
C SER A 118 -12.57 5.49 -4.90
N LEU A 119 -12.73 6.65 -5.56
CA LEU A 119 -11.81 7.16 -6.57
C LEU A 119 -11.23 8.49 -6.10
N VAL A 120 -9.94 8.52 -5.80
CA VAL A 120 -9.20 9.75 -5.50
C VAL A 120 -8.58 10.27 -6.79
N PRO A 121 -9.07 11.40 -7.35
CA PRO A 121 -8.58 11.94 -8.62
C PRO A 121 -7.13 12.43 -8.53
N GLN A 122 -6.53 12.58 -9.70
CA GLN A 122 -5.19 13.14 -9.85
C GLN A 122 -5.02 14.48 -9.12
N GLY A 123 -3.90 14.64 -8.42
CA GLY A 123 -3.54 15.84 -7.68
C GLY A 123 -4.41 16.15 -6.46
N LYS A 124 -5.39 15.29 -6.14
CA LYS A 124 -6.25 15.50 -4.98
C LYS A 124 -5.49 15.28 -3.68
N LYS A 125 -5.63 16.23 -2.75
CA LYS A 125 -5.11 16.09 -1.39
C LYS A 125 -6.24 15.78 -0.42
N ILE A 126 -6.07 14.71 0.36
CA ILE A 126 -6.96 14.34 1.46
C ILE A 126 -6.26 14.72 2.76
N PRO A 127 -6.89 15.54 3.62
CA PRO A 127 -6.28 16.00 4.87
C PRO A 127 -5.99 14.84 5.84
N PRO A 128 -5.02 15.02 6.76
CA PRO A 128 -4.76 14.04 7.82
C PRO A 128 -5.99 13.77 8.69
N ASN A 129 -6.06 12.55 9.24
CA ASN A 129 -7.08 12.13 10.21
C ASN A 129 -8.54 12.37 9.77
N THR A 130 -8.80 12.28 8.46
CA THR A 130 -10.15 12.44 7.89
C THR A 130 -10.62 11.17 7.19
N LEU A 131 -11.94 10.93 7.20
CA LEU A 131 -12.60 9.98 6.34
C LEU A 131 -12.96 10.67 5.02
N ALA A 132 -12.47 10.12 3.92
CA ALA A 132 -12.90 10.51 2.57
C ALA A 132 -13.53 9.32 1.86
N PHE A 133 -14.60 9.56 1.10
CA PHE A 133 -15.35 8.49 0.43
C PHE A 133 -16.00 8.99 -0.86
N GLY A 134 -16.20 8.09 -1.82
CA GLY A 134 -17.00 8.30 -3.03
C GLY A 134 -16.19 8.33 -4.33
N ARG A 135 -16.90 8.54 -5.43
CA ARG A 135 -16.34 8.62 -6.80
C ARG A 135 -16.87 9.89 -7.50
N PRO A 136 -16.13 11.01 -7.48
CA PRO A 136 -14.83 11.23 -6.86
C PRO A 136 -14.91 11.30 -5.32
N ALA A 137 -13.82 10.95 -4.65
CA ALA A 137 -13.71 10.98 -3.20
C ALA A 137 -13.80 12.40 -2.64
N LYS A 138 -14.61 12.57 -1.61
CA LYS A 138 -14.78 13.81 -0.86
C LYS A 138 -14.55 13.55 0.62
N VAL A 139 -13.98 14.52 1.32
CA VAL A 139 -13.89 14.47 2.78
C VAL A 139 -15.30 14.50 3.36
N ILE A 140 -15.59 13.54 4.21
CA ILE A 140 -16.90 13.36 4.85
C ILE A 140 -16.90 13.95 6.25
N ARG A 141 -15.86 13.62 7.04
CA ARG A 141 -15.72 14.03 8.44
C ARG A 141 -14.30 13.76 8.94
N GLU A 142 -13.98 14.27 10.10
CA GLU A 142 -12.83 13.81 10.89
C GLU A 142 -13.05 12.36 11.37
N LEU A 143 -11.96 11.66 11.64
CA LEU A 143 -12.03 10.31 12.20
C LEU A 143 -12.47 10.35 13.66
N THR A 144 -13.28 9.37 14.03
CA THR A 144 -13.63 9.12 15.42
C THR A 144 -12.55 8.29 16.12
N PRO A 145 -12.49 8.26 17.46
CA PRO A 145 -11.60 7.36 18.19
C PRO A 145 -11.81 5.87 17.83
N GLU A 146 -13.05 5.48 17.49
CA GLU A 146 -13.38 4.13 17.04
C GLU A 146 -12.76 3.82 15.69
N ASP A 147 -12.82 4.76 14.72
CA ASP A 147 -12.17 4.61 13.41
C ASP A 147 -10.66 4.37 13.58
N ILE A 148 -10.00 5.22 14.38
CA ILE A 148 -8.56 5.14 14.63
C ILE A 148 -8.20 3.79 15.26
N LYS A 149 -8.94 3.36 16.28
CA LYS A 149 -8.74 2.09 16.97
C LYS A 149 -8.90 0.90 16.00
N ASP A 150 -9.87 0.96 15.10
CA ASP A 150 -10.11 -0.10 14.11
C ASP A 150 -8.99 -0.15 13.06
N MET A 151 -8.52 1.01 12.57
CA MET A 151 -7.37 1.10 11.67
C MET A 151 -6.10 0.53 12.31
N GLU A 152 -5.81 0.86 13.56
CA GLU A 152 -4.67 0.32 14.32
C GLU A 152 -4.79 -1.20 14.53
N ARG A 153 -6.00 -1.69 14.82
CA ARG A 153 -6.28 -3.13 14.94
C ARG A 153 -5.97 -3.85 13.63
N ILE A 154 -6.47 -3.32 12.50
CA ILE A 154 -6.26 -3.92 11.17
C ILE A 154 -4.75 -3.97 10.86
N SER A 155 -4.04 -2.85 11.04
CA SER A 155 -2.59 -2.78 10.78
C SER A 155 -1.82 -3.83 11.60
N ARG A 156 -2.10 -3.94 12.90
CA ARG A 156 -1.49 -4.93 13.79
C ARG A 156 -1.79 -6.37 13.36
N GLU A 157 -3.06 -6.69 13.09
CA GLU A 157 -3.46 -8.04 12.67
C GLU A 157 -2.76 -8.47 11.37
N TYR A 158 -2.59 -7.55 10.40
CA TYR A 158 -1.89 -7.87 9.16
C TYR A 158 -0.39 -8.03 9.37
N ALA A 159 0.22 -7.27 10.27
CA ALA A 159 1.61 -7.47 10.66
C ALA A 159 1.83 -8.87 11.28
N GLU A 160 0.97 -9.27 12.23
CA GLU A 160 1.01 -10.58 12.88
C GLU A 160 0.78 -11.73 11.87
N LYS A 161 -0.25 -11.61 11.02
CA LYS A 161 -0.53 -12.58 9.95
C LYS A 161 0.65 -12.70 8.98
N GLY A 162 1.26 -11.58 8.57
CA GLY A 162 2.43 -11.57 7.68
C GLY A 162 3.58 -12.36 8.27
N GLN A 163 3.92 -12.16 9.54
CA GLN A 163 4.97 -12.91 10.23
C GLN A 163 4.62 -14.41 10.35
N TYR A 164 3.36 -14.75 10.63
CA TYR A 164 2.91 -16.12 10.67
C TYR A 164 3.11 -16.82 9.31
N TYR A 165 2.59 -16.24 8.23
CA TYR A 165 2.74 -16.81 6.88
C TYR A 165 4.22 -16.91 6.45
N LYS A 166 5.03 -15.92 6.80
CA LYS A 166 6.47 -15.96 6.56
C LYS A 166 7.14 -17.13 7.27
N SER A 167 6.72 -17.44 8.51
CA SER A 167 7.23 -18.60 9.25
C SER A 167 6.90 -19.93 8.56
N LEU A 168 5.73 -20.02 7.91
CA LEU A 168 5.34 -21.19 7.12
C LEU A 168 6.17 -21.34 5.85
N GLN A 169 6.50 -20.25 5.17
CA GLN A 169 7.35 -20.27 3.97
C GLN A 169 8.76 -20.81 4.29
N LYS A 170 9.32 -20.45 5.45
CA LYS A 170 10.63 -20.98 5.90
C LYS A 170 10.61 -22.50 6.15
N LYS A 171 9.47 -23.09 6.51
CA LYS A 171 9.33 -24.53 6.74
C LYS A 171 9.12 -25.34 5.46
N ARG A 172 8.81 -24.68 4.33
CA ARG A 172 8.61 -25.33 3.03
C ARG A 172 9.89 -25.44 2.18
N LYS A 173 10.95 -24.72 2.58
CA LYS A 173 12.31 -24.80 2.01
C LYS A 173 13.15 -25.83 2.76
#